data_3ae8b1dbacefd01283167100b168c9d9
#
_entry.id   3ae8b1dbacefd01283167100b168c9d9
#
_cell.length_a   1.000
_cell.length_b   1.000
_cell.length_c   1.000
_cell.angle_alpha   90.00
_cell.angle_beta   90.00
_cell.angle_gamma   90.00
#
_symmetry.space_group_name_H-M   'P 1'
#
loop_
_entity.id
_entity.type
_entity.pdbx_description
1 polymer ?
#
loop_
_entity_poly.entity_id
_entity_poly.type
_entity_poly.pdbx_seq_one_letter_code
_entity_poly.pdbx_strand_id
1 'polypeptide(L)'
;MKMRRPALVREAIALALASLALGACRPKPAEIRVTPAKVTLYGPGRTQSLKYDVFDKKANPMPGLTATWMSDKPKVASVDANGLVRSLAPGRTIVTANFQNFSSSASVEVIDVASLTVSPNRMTLVGAPGTKMALVAEVRDARGNLSPLKLKWISGDPKVATVDADGVVTAGAEGRTTIIASLDNDVSSACDVKVLHREIDAFELTPVTLILKVGETQKMTATIKDLTGLVIEDAALAWTTSDPKTATVTNGAVTGVARGAARISVATSTKTLGADVLVN
;
A
#
# COMPACT_ATOMS: atom_id res chain seq x y z
N MET A 1 -28.22 -93.86 1.88
CA MET A 1 -27.35 -94.92 2.47
C MET A 1 -26.23 -94.29 3.24
N LYS A 2 -26.26 -94.54 4.61
CA LYS A 2 -25.19 -94.45 5.59
C LYS A 2 -24.26 -93.24 5.57
N MET A 3 -24.42 -92.26 6.49
CA MET A 3 -23.77 -92.14 7.81
C MET A 3 -22.24 -92.25 7.78
N ARG A 4 -21.55 -91.15 8.23
CA ARG A 4 -20.85 -91.09 9.54
C ARG A 4 -20.18 -89.74 9.78
N ARG A 5 -20.49 -89.14 10.85
CA ARG A 5 -19.58 -88.20 11.62
C ARG A 5 -18.54 -89.08 12.37
N PRO A 6 -17.36 -88.53 12.73
CA PRO A 6 -17.13 -88.01 14.07
C PRO A 6 -16.13 -86.86 14.10
N ALA A 7 -16.18 -86.08 15.03
CA ALA A 7 -15.77 -85.89 16.41
C ALA A 7 -14.70 -84.77 16.58
N LEU A 8 -15.04 -83.87 17.43
CA LEU A 8 -14.29 -82.87 18.14
C LEU A 8 -12.82 -83.19 18.50
N VAL A 9 -11.94 -82.20 18.33
CA VAL A 9 -10.86 -81.92 19.28
C VAL A 9 -10.83 -80.44 19.55
N ARG A 10 -11.06 -80.06 20.78
CA ARG A 10 -10.86 -78.74 21.38
C ARG A 10 -9.38 -78.64 21.67
N GLU A 11 -8.72 -77.61 21.13
CA GLU A 11 -7.53 -77.06 21.77
C GLU A 11 -7.73 -75.56 21.98
N ALA A 12 -7.80 -75.20 23.23
CA ALA A 12 -7.84 -73.85 23.73
C ALA A 12 -6.40 -73.33 23.74
N ILE A 13 -6.09 -72.46 22.78
CA ILE A 13 -4.85 -71.64 22.86
C ILE A 13 -5.25 -70.33 23.52
N ALA A 14 -4.91 -70.21 24.81
CA ALA A 14 -4.98 -68.96 25.54
C ALA A 14 -3.88 -68.01 25.00
N LEU A 15 -4.26 -67.08 24.12
CA LEU A 15 -3.42 -65.97 23.72
C LEU A 15 -3.41 -64.95 24.85
N ALA A 16 -2.38 -64.93 25.65
CA ALA A 16 -2.07 -63.90 26.62
C ALA A 16 -1.78 -62.60 25.83
N LEU A 17 -2.74 -61.70 25.80
CA LEU A 17 -2.54 -60.32 25.39
C LEU A 17 -1.66 -59.63 26.44
N ALA A 18 -0.35 -59.67 26.25
CA ALA A 18 0.57 -58.76 26.91
C ALA A 18 0.30 -57.35 26.33
N SER A 19 -0.56 -56.57 26.97
CA SER A 19 -0.66 -55.14 26.73
C SER A 19 0.63 -54.48 27.19
N LEU A 20 1.62 -54.39 26.26
CA LEU A 20 2.74 -53.49 26.41
C LEU A 20 2.16 -52.06 26.34
N ALA A 21 1.86 -51.52 27.49
CA ALA A 21 1.69 -50.08 27.62
C ALA A 21 3.03 -49.41 27.39
N LEU A 22 3.37 -49.21 26.09
CA LEU A 22 4.39 -48.24 25.69
C LEU A 22 3.86 -46.89 26.20
N GLY A 23 4.35 -46.48 27.35
CA GLY A 23 4.23 -45.14 27.86
C GLY A 23 4.90 -44.19 26.86
N ALA A 24 4.20 -43.95 25.75
CA ALA A 24 4.62 -42.92 24.82
C ALA A 24 4.70 -41.62 25.63
N CYS A 25 5.92 -41.17 25.90
CA CYS A 25 6.17 -39.91 26.56
C CYS A 25 5.50 -38.84 25.68
N ARG A 26 4.29 -38.42 26.09
CA ARG A 26 3.55 -37.39 25.32
C ARG A 26 4.48 -36.18 25.19
N PRO A 27 4.72 -35.68 23.99
CA PRO A 27 5.56 -34.50 23.80
C PRO A 27 5.01 -33.38 24.68
N LYS A 28 5.91 -32.71 25.40
CA LYS A 28 5.55 -31.57 26.26
C LYS A 28 5.86 -30.28 25.54
N PRO A 29 4.99 -29.25 25.63
CA PRO A 29 5.28 -27.94 25.12
C PRO A 29 6.61 -27.39 25.67
N ALA A 30 7.36 -26.73 24.83
CA ALA A 30 8.64 -26.11 25.17
C ALA A 30 8.77 -24.68 24.67
N GLU A 31 8.02 -24.31 23.64
CA GLU A 31 8.07 -22.98 23.04
C GLU A 31 6.73 -22.63 22.40
N ILE A 32 6.42 -21.33 22.36
CA ILE A 32 5.35 -20.75 21.53
C ILE A 32 5.98 -19.68 20.64
N ARG A 33 5.54 -19.57 19.39
CA ARG A 33 5.98 -18.54 18.43
C ARG A 33 4.78 -17.84 17.83
N VAL A 34 4.82 -16.49 17.81
CA VAL A 34 3.83 -15.65 17.14
C VAL A 34 4.36 -15.20 15.78
N THR A 35 3.49 -15.25 14.78
CA THR A 35 3.80 -14.84 13.41
C THR A 35 2.67 -13.98 12.84
N PRO A 36 2.98 -12.81 12.22
CA PRO A 36 4.28 -12.16 12.15
C PRO A 36 4.71 -11.54 13.50
N ALA A 37 6.02 -11.43 13.75
CA ALA A 37 6.56 -10.84 14.97
C ALA A 37 6.50 -9.29 14.98
N LYS A 38 6.26 -8.67 13.81
CA LYS A 38 6.13 -7.23 13.65
C LYS A 38 4.98 -6.92 12.71
N VAL A 39 4.13 -5.97 13.11
CA VAL A 39 2.96 -5.50 12.37
C VAL A 39 2.98 -3.98 12.33
N THR A 40 2.75 -3.40 11.16
CA THR A 40 2.49 -1.97 10.97
C THR A 40 1.10 -1.81 10.38
N LEU A 41 0.26 -0.97 10.99
CA LEU A 41 -1.10 -0.66 10.55
C LEU A 41 -1.21 0.84 10.28
N TYR A 42 -1.80 1.21 9.17
CA TYR A 42 -1.91 2.60 8.72
C TYR A 42 -3.32 3.13 8.94
N GLY A 43 -3.51 3.95 9.95
CA GLY A 43 -4.78 4.52 10.37
C GLY A 43 -5.59 3.60 11.30
N PRO A 44 -6.71 4.12 11.85
CA PRO A 44 -7.61 3.36 12.71
C PRO A 44 -8.49 2.38 11.92
N GLY A 45 -8.96 1.32 12.59
CA GLY A 45 -9.89 0.33 12.03
C GLY A 45 -9.24 -0.74 11.16
N ARG A 46 -7.92 -0.69 10.92
CA ARG A 46 -7.18 -1.70 10.15
C ARG A 46 -7.00 -2.97 10.97
N THR A 47 -6.96 -4.10 10.28
CA THR A 47 -6.85 -5.40 10.93
C THR A 47 -5.70 -6.22 10.35
N GLN A 48 -5.07 -7.03 11.21
CA GLN A 48 -4.05 -8.01 10.84
C GLN A 48 -4.21 -9.25 11.72
N SER A 49 -4.28 -10.41 11.10
CA SER A 49 -4.28 -11.66 11.85
C SER A 49 -2.87 -12.04 12.28
N LEU A 50 -2.72 -12.31 13.57
CA LEU A 50 -1.57 -12.99 14.13
C LEU A 50 -1.90 -14.47 14.27
N LYS A 51 -0.90 -15.32 14.08
CA LYS A 51 -0.97 -16.76 14.33
C LYS A 51 0.05 -17.13 15.39
N TYR A 52 -0.18 -18.23 16.08
CA TYR A 52 0.83 -18.83 16.96
C TYR A 52 0.93 -20.33 16.70
N ASP A 53 2.13 -20.83 16.91
CA ASP A 53 2.41 -22.26 16.92
C ASP A 53 3.10 -22.62 18.22
N VAL A 54 2.73 -23.77 18.82
CA VAL A 54 3.39 -24.32 20.00
C VAL A 54 4.27 -25.48 19.56
N PHE A 55 5.48 -25.56 20.10
CA PHE A 55 6.48 -26.57 19.74
C PHE A 55 6.92 -27.37 20.96
N ASP A 56 7.30 -28.63 20.74
CA ASP A 56 7.98 -29.47 21.73
C ASP A 56 9.49 -29.13 21.76
N LYS A 57 10.23 -29.80 22.67
CA LYS A 57 11.72 -29.65 22.80
C LYS A 57 12.51 -30.03 21.57
N LYS A 58 11.91 -30.76 20.61
CA LYS A 58 12.53 -31.16 19.33
C LYS A 58 12.09 -30.27 18.18
N ALA A 59 11.41 -29.13 18.48
CA ALA A 59 10.83 -28.20 17.53
C ALA A 59 9.73 -28.84 16.63
N ASN A 60 9.08 -29.89 17.04
CA ASN A 60 7.91 -30.41 16.35
C ASN A 60 6.68 -29.57 16.72
N PRO A 61 5.82 -29.19 15.75
CA PRO A 61 4.60 -28.42 16.04
C PRO A 61 3.60 -29.30 16.79
N MET A 62 2.90 -28.69 17.75
CA MET A 62 1.88 -29.32 18.59
C MET A 62 0.52 -28.67 18.30
N PRO A 63 -0.23 -29.11 17.28
CA PRO A 63 -1.50 -28.50 16.90
C PRO A 63 -2.59 -28.77 17.95
N GLY A 64 -3.66 -27.95 17.94
CA GLY A 64 -4.84 -28.12 18.81
C GLY A 64 -4.68 -27.58 20.23
N LEU A 65 -3.58 -26.90 20.54
CA LEU A 65 -3.37 -26.21 21.81
C LEU A 65 -3.91 -24.78 21.69
N THR A 66 -4.58 -24.29 22.74
CA THR A 66 -5.20 -22.94 22.73
C THR A 66 -4.41 -21.98 23.60
N ALA A 67 -3.93 -20.88 22.99
CA ALA A 67 -3.30 -19.76 23.69
C ALA A 67 -4.32 -18.62 23.91
N THR A 68 -4.04 -17.76 24.87
CA THR A 68 -4.79 -16.52 25.11
C THR A 68 -4.02 -15.33 24.60
N TRP A 69 -4.74 -14.37 24.00
CA TRP A 69 -4.16 -13.15 23.47
C TRP A 69 -4.36 -11.97 24.40
N MET A 70 -3.38 -11.09 24.48
CA MET A 70 -3.44 -9.85 25.26
C MET A 70 -2.70 -8.73 24.54
N SER A 71 -3.24 -7.51 24.60
CA SER A 71 -2.55 -6.29 24.16
C SER A 71 -2.15 -5.46 25.38
N ASP A 72 -0.91 -5.00 25.44
CA ASP A 72 -0.43 -4.15 26.53
C ASP A 72 -1.10 -2.77 26.54
N LYS A 73 -1.44 -2.25 25.33
CA LYS A 73 -2.16 -0.99 25.17
C LYS A 73 -3.39 -1.17 24.28
N PRO A 74 -4.50 -1.71 24.82
CA PRO A 74 -5.68 -2.01 24.01
C PRO A 74 -6.36 -0.78 23.40
N LYS A 75 -6.03 0.45 23.87
CA LYS A 75 -6.47 1.70 23.24
C LYS A 75 -5.70 2.03 21.96
N VAL A 76 -4.49 1.49 21.76
CA VAL A 76 -3.70 1.62 20.53
C VAL A 76 -4.12 0.56 19.52
N ALA A 77 -4.11 -0.71 19.93
CA ALA A 77 -4.63 -1.81 19.16
C ALA A 77 -5.19 -2.90 20.08
N SER A 78 -6.39 -3.37 19.78
CA SER A 78 -7.00 -4.51 20.46
C SER A 78 -6.66 -5.81 19.72
N VAL A 79 -6.81 -6.94 20.41
CA VAL A 79 -6.69 -8.28 19.84
C VAL A 79 -7.87 -9.13 20.33
N ASP A 80 -8.46 -9.93 19.45
CA ASP A 80 -9.52 -10.87 19.80
C ASP A 80 -8.96 -12.27 20.15
N ALA A 81 -9.86 -13.17 20.54
CA ALA A 81 -9.52 -14.55 20.91
C ALA A 81 -8.89 -15.35 19.75
N ASN A 82 -9.10 -14.95 18.50
CA ASN A 82 -8.58 -15.59 17.29
C ASN A 82 -7.23 -15.00 16.83
N GLY A 83 -6.69 -14.00 17.56
CA GLY A 83 -5.47 -13.32 17.20
C GLY A 83 -5.67 -12.22 16.15
N LEU A 84 -6.91 -11.79 15.88
CA LEU A 84 -7.16 -10.66 14.99
C LEU A 84 -6.88 -9.35 15.73
N VAL A 85 -5.81 -8.69 15.33
CA VAL A 85 -5.44 -7.37 15.82
C VAL A 85 -6.23 -6.31 15.06
N ARG A 86 -6.76 -5.31 15.78
CA ARG A 86 -7.44 -4.14 15.20
C ARG A 86 -6.82 -2.85 15.74
N SER A 87 -6.39 -1.97 14.83
CA SER A 87 -5.87 -0.64 15.19
C SER A 87 -7.00 0.28 15.66
N LEU A 88 -6.74 1.09 16.70
CA LEU A 88 -7.71 2.02 17.29
C LEU A 88 -7.17 3.46 17.32
N ALA A 89 -5.91 3.63 17.69
CA ALA A 89 -5.27 4.94 17.75
C ALA A 89 -3.78 4.83 17.39
N PRO A 90 -3.15 5.91 16.91
CA PRO A 90 -1.72 5.94 16.64
C PRO A 90 -0.87 5.62 17.88
N GLY A 91 0.22 4.88 17.66
CA GLY A 91 1.15 4.51 18.74
C GLY A 91 1.73 3.12 18.57
N ARG A 92 2.36 2.62 19.64
CA ARG A 92 2.97 1.29 19.70
C ARG A 92 2.44 0.49 20.86
N THR A 93 2.17 -0.77 20.61
CA THR A 93 1.79 -1.76 21.60
C THR A 93 2.46 -3.10 21.31
N ILE A 94 2.44 -3.97 22.30
CA ILE A 94 2.86 -5.37 22.16
C ILE A 94 1.61 -6.22 22.31
N VAL A 95 1.46 -7.19 21.41
CA VAL A 95 0.41 -8.20 21.47
C VAL A 95 1.05 -9.53 21.77
N THR A 96 0.63 -10.17 22.85
CA THR A 96 1.24 -11.40 23.41
C THR A 96 0.25 -12.56 23.33
N ALA A 97 0.72 -13.70 22.85
CA ALA A 97 0.06 -14.99 23.01
C ALA A 97 0.66 -15.72 24.21
N ASN A 98 -0.20 -16.12 25.15
CA ASN A 98 0.18 -16.84 26.36
C ASN A 98 -0.36 -18.27 26.31
N PHE A 99 0.50 -19.23 26.55
CA PHE A 99 0.16 -20.65 26.66
C PHE A 99 0.91 -21.27 27.84
N GLN A 100 0.18 -21.61 28.90
CA GLN A 100 0.77 -22.10 30.18
C GLN A 100 1.83 -21.11 30.71
N ASN A 101 3.08 -21.56 30.83
CA ASN A 101 4.23 -20.75 31.28
C ASN A 101 5.05 -20.17 30.10
N PHE A 102 4.57 -20.33 28.87
CA PHE A 102 5.22 -19.84 27.66
C PHE A 102 4.48 -18.65 27.11
N SER A 103 5.21 -17.66 26.60
CA SER A 103 4.67 -16.50 25.91
C SER A 103 5.49 -16.14 24.68
N SER A 104 4.83 -15.57 23.69
CA SER A 104 5.48 -14.99 22.52
C SER A 104 4.71 -13.75 22.08
N SER A 105 5.42 -12.77 21.53
CA SER A 105 4.85 -11.46 21.29
C SER A 105 5.11 -10.96 19.87
N ALA A 106 4.18 -10.14 19.39
CA ALA A 106 4.34 -9.31 18.20
C ALA A 106 4.36 -7.83 18.59
N SER A 107 5.29 -7.08 18.01
CA SER A 107 5.29 -5.62 18.08
C SER A 107 4.28 -5.06 17.06
N VAL A 108 3.34 -4.25 17.53
CA VAL A 108 2.32 -3.60 16.69
C VAL A 108 2.53 -2.10 16.74
N GLU A 109 2.71 -1.50 15.56
CA GLU A 109 2.80 -0.05 15.37
C GLU A 109 1.61 0.43 14.55
N VAL A 110 0.88 1.42 15.08
CA VAL A 110 -0.21 2.09 14.37
C VAL A 110 0.27 3.49 13.99
N ILE A 111 0.36 3.76 12.69
CA ILE A 111 0.81 5.04 12.15
C ILE A 111 -0.43 5.87 11.82
N ASP A 112 -0.42 7.16 12.16
CA ASP A 112 -1.52 8.09 11.84
C ASP A 112 -1.53 8.37 10.34
N VAL A 113 -2.50 7.80 9.64
CA VAL A 113 -2.76 8.03 8.21
C VAL A 113 -4.25 8.20 8.02
N ALA A 114 -4.65 9.40 7.55
CA ALA A 114 -6.03 9.71 7.21
C ALA A 114 -6.27 9.60 5.70
N SER A 115 -5.28 9.95 4.86
CA SER A 115 -5.42 9.89 3.41
C SER A 115 -4.08 9.62 2.71
N LEU A 116 -4.18 8.97 1.56
CA LEU A 116 -3.15 8.89 0.54
C LEU A 116 -3.77 9.37 -0.77
N THR A 117 -3.16 10.35 -1.41
CA THR A 117 -3.60 10.89 -2.70
C THR A 117 -2.46 10.86 -3.71
N VAL A 118 -2.76 10.49 -4.95
CA VAL A 118 -1.85 10.58 -6.10
C VAL A 118 -2.36 11.67 -7.03
N SER A 119 -1.47 12.55 -7.44
CA SER A 119 -1.78 13.65 -8.35
C SER A 119 -0.79 13.68 -9.53
N PRO A 120 -1.30 13.86 -10.77
CA PRO A 120 -2.71 13.83 -11.14
C PRO A 120 -3.31 12.42 -10.97
N ASN A 121 -4.63 12.31 -10.81
CA ASN A 121 -5.34 11.02 -10.78
C ASN A 121 -5.59 10.42 -12.17
N ARG A 122 -5.33 11.20 -13.21
CA ARG A 122 -5.35 10.79 -14.62
C ARG A 122 -4.29 11.55 -15.41
N MET A 123 -3.60 10.86 -16.32
CA MET A 123 -2.65 11.51 -17.22
C MET A 123 -2.56 10.80 -18.57
N THR A 124 -2.21 11.56 -19.61
CA THR A 124 -1.81 11.03 -20.91
C THR A 124 -0.33 11.35 -21.15
N LEU A 125 0.50 10.31 -21.24
CA LEU A 125 1.89 10.41 -21.66
C LEU A 125 1.92 10.42 -23.18
N VAL A 126 2.39 11.51 -23.76
CA VAL A 126 2.51 11.66 -25.21
C VAL A 126 3.97 11.74 -25.61
N GLY A 127 4.38 10.96 -26.59
CA GLY A 127 5.75 10.93 -27.09
C GLY A 127 6.25 9.52 -27.38
N ALA A 128 7.55 9.41 -27.64
CA ALA A 128 8.19 8.12 -27.90
C ALA A 128 8.22 7.21 -26.66
N PRO A 129 8.39 5.89 -26.82
CA PRO A 129 8.72 5.00 -25.73
C PRO A 129 9.90 5.54 -24.91
N GLY A 130 9.79 5.45 -23.57
CA GLY A 130 10.78 6.03 -22.65
C GLY A 130 10.44 7.45 -22.19
N THR A 131 9.39 8.10 -22.71
CA THR A 131 8.86 9.37 -22.17
C THR A 131 8.53 9.22 -20.69
N LYS A 132 8.99 10.19 -19.87
CA LYS A 132 8.86 10.13 -18.40
C LYS A 132 8.04 11.29 -17.85
N MET A 133 7.28 11.03 -16.79
CA MET A 133 6.59 12.03 -15.99
C MET A 133 6.45 11.55 -14.55
N ALA A 134 6.69 12.45 -13.60
CA ALA A 134 6.54 12.14 -12.17
C ALA A 134 5.09 12.30 -11.72
N LEU A 135 4.62 11.35 -10.89
CA LEU A 135 3.43 11.49 -10.07
C LEU A 135 3.83 12.02 -8.70
N VAL A 136 2.99 12.87 -8.13
CA VAL A 136 3.13 13.31 -6.74
C VAL A 136 2.17 12.52 -5.88
N ALA A 137 2.67 11.87 -4.84
CA ALA A 137 1.85 11.20 -3.84
C ALA A 137 2.01 11.87 -2.49
N GLU A 138 0.88 12.19 -1.85
CA GLU A 138 0.84 12.81 -0.53
C GLU A 138 0.11 11.89 0.45
N VAL A 139 0.77 11.61 1.57
CA VAL A 139 0.17 10.96 2.72
C VAL A 139 -0.08 12.03 3.78
N ARG A 140 -1.30 12.07 4.32
CA ARG A 140 -1.68 13.03 5.37
C ARG A 140 -2.22 12.32 6.60
N ASP A 141 -1.88 12.85 7.77
CA ASP A 141 -2.42 12.43 9.06
C ASP A 141 -3.85 13.01 9.27
N ALA A 142 -4.49 12.66 10.37
CA ALA A 142 -5.84 13.14 10.73
C ALA A 142 -5.91 14.66 10.99
N ARG A 143 -4.77 15.33 11.14
CA ARG A 143 -4.66 16.80 11.30
C ARG A 143 -4.36 17.51 9.98
N GLY A 144 -4.21 16.75 8.88
CA GLY A 144 -3.88 17.27 7.56
C GLY A 144 -2.37 17.50 7.32
N ASN A 145 -1.49 17.18 8.27
CA ASN A 145 -0.05 17.32 8.07
C ASN A 145 0.49 16.26 7.13
N LEU A 146 1.50 16.63 6.33
CA LEU A 146 2.21 15.68 5.47
C LEU A 146 2.99 14.67 6.31
N SER A 147 2.86 13.40 5.95
CA SER A 147 3.57 12.28 6.57
C SER A 147 4.53 11.67 5.54
N PRO A 148 5.86 11.82 5.69
CA PRO A 148 6.84 11.35 4.71
C PRO A 148 7.02 9.82 4.82
N LEU A 149 6.01 9.05 4.45
CA LEU A 149 6.05 7.59 4.42
C LEU A 149 6.51 7.09 3.06
N LYS A 150 7.30 6.03 3.07
CA LYS A 150 7.74 5.37 1.85
C LYS A 150 6.58 4.56 1.25
N LEU A 151 6.28 4.85 -0.01
CA LEU A 151 5.21 4.20 -0.77
C LEU A 151 5.76 3.06 -1.62
N LYS A 152 4.91 2.08 -1.86
CA LYS A 152 5.12 1.06 -2.87
C LYS A 152 4.35 1.46 -4.12
N TRP A 153 5.05 1.52 -5.25
CA TRP A 153 4.48 1.82 -6.55
C TRP A 153 4.37 0.57 -7.41
N ILE A 154 3.23 0.41 -8.09
CA ILE A 154 2.96 -0.74 -8.95
C ILE A 154 2.25 -0.25 -10.20
N SER A 155 2.63 -0.80 -11.36
CA SER A 155 1.88 -0.66 -12.61
C SER A 155 0.97 -1.88 -12.82
N GLY A 156 -0.26 -1.64 -13.24
CA GLY A 156 -1.22 -2.68 -13.63
C GLY A 156 -0.81 -3.40 -14.92
N ASP A 157 -0.17 -2.67 -15.86
CA ASP A 157 0.45 -3.26 -17.07
C ASP A 157 1.82 -2.59 -17.34
N PRO A 158 2.90 -3.24 -16.93
CA PRO A 158 4.26 -2.72 -17.14
C PRO A 158 4.70 -2.62 -18.62
N LYS A 159 3.98 -3.25 -19.55
CA LYS A 159 4.25 -3.10 -21.00
C LYS A 159 3.79 -1.75 -21.50
N VAL A 160 2.68 -1.23 -20.96
CA VAL A 160 2.14 0.09 -21.29
C VAL A 160 2.91 1.20 -20.61
N ALA A 161 3.11 1.10 -19.30
CA ALA A 161 3.96 2.04 -18.56
C ALA A 161 4.55 1.36 -17.32
N THR A 162 5.77 1.71 -16.97
CA THR A 162 6.42 1.33 -15.72
C THR A 162 6.44 2.50 -14.75
N VAL A 163 6.64 2.23 -13.47
CA VAL A 163 6.84 3.25 -12.44
C VAL A 163 8.00 2.84 -11.54
N ASP A 164 8.84 3.80 -11.16
CA ASP A 164 9.93 3.56 -10.22
C ASP A 164 9.53 3.88 -8.77
N ALA A 165 10.50 3.73 -7.85
CA ALA A 165 10.28 3.94 -6.41
C ALA A 165 9.97 5.40 -6.03
N ASP A 166 10.31 6.35 -6.90
CA ASP A 166 10.10 7.79 -6.71
C ASP A 166 8.81 8.30 -7.37
N GLY A 167 8.00 7.36 -7.97
CA GLY A 167 6.76 7.70 -8.64
C GLY A 167 6.94 8.23 -10.07
N VAL A 168 8.13 8.05 -10.67
CA VAL A 168 8.36 8.45 -12.07
C VAL A 168 7.82 7.37 -12.98
N VAL A 169 6.81 7.73 -13.76
CA VAL A 169 6.18 6.88 -14.76
C VAL A 169 6.94 6.97 -16.06
N THR A 170 7.26 5.84 -16.66
CA THR A 170 7.94 5.73 -17.96
C THR A 170 7.04 5.05 -18.98
N ALA A 171 6.75 5.72 -20.09
CA ALA A 171 5.93 5.19 -21.17
C ALA A 171 6.62 4.00 -21.88
N GLY A 172 5.87 2.94 -22.11
CA GLY A 172 6.21 1.77 -22.92
C GLY A 172 5.40 1.74 -24.22
N ALA A 173 4.53 0.76 -24.40
CA ALA A 173 3.65 0.63 -25.55
C ALA A 173 2.42 1.55 -25.43
N GLU A 174 1.81 1.90 -26.57
CA GLU A 174 0.51 2.58 -26.57
C GLU A 174 -0.55 1.74 -25.84
N GLY A 175 -1.40 2.42 -25.09
CA GLY A 175 -2.45 1.75 -24.33
C GLY A 175 -2.90 2.50 -23.10
N ARG A 176 -3.51 1.77 -22.17
CA ARG A 176 -3.95 2.27 -20.87
C ARG A 176 -3.48 1.33 -19.77
N THR A 177 -3.09 1.91 -18.66
CA THR A 177 -2.76 1.19 -17.44
C THR A 177 -3.11 2.04 -16.23
N THR A 178 -3.08 1.46 -15.05
CA THR A 178 -3.25 2.16 -13.78
C THR A 178 -1.96 2.07 -12.98
N ILE A 179 -1.45 3.20 -12.52
CA ILE A 179 -0.33 3.26 -11.58
C ILE A 179 -0.89 3.43 -10.18
N ILE A 180 -0.48 2.56 -9.27
CA ILE A 180 -0.98 2.49 -7.90
C ILE A 180 0.16 2.81 -6.94
N ALA A 181 -0.06 3.78 -6.05
CA ALA A 181 0.75 4.01 -4.87
C ALA A 181 0.07 3.40 -3.65
N SER A 182 0.79 2.68 -2.81
CA SER A 182 0.23 2.04 -1.61
C SER A 182 1.20 2.06 -0.44
N LEU A 183 0.65 2.11 0.78
CA LEU A 183 1.35 1.82 2.03
C LEU A 183 1.25 0.33 2.37
N ASP A 184 0.07 -0.22 2.16
CA ASP A 184 -0.30 -1.62 2.32
C ASP A 184 -1.46 -1.96 1.35
N ASN A 185 -2.13 -3.09 1.57
CA ASN A 185 -3.26 -3.50 0.73
C ASN A 185 -4.52 -2.63 0.94
N ASP A 186 -4.62 -1.92 2.07
CA ASP A 186 -5.82 -1.19 2.47
C ASP A 186 -5.72 0.32 2.23
N VAL A 187 -4.49 0.87 2.14
CA VAL A 187 -4.25 2.31 1.93
C VAL A 187 -3.54 2.50 0.61
N SER A 188 -4.29 2.85 -0.41
CA SER A 188 -3.78 3.05 -1.76
C SER A 188 -4.49 4.21 -2.47
N SER A 189 -3.82 4.74 -3.48
CA SER A 189 -4.36 5.72 -4.42
C SER A 189 -3.81 5.43 -5.81
N ALA A 190 -4.53 5.82 -6.85
CA ALA A 190 -4.20 5.44 -8.21
C ALA A 190 -4.25 6.62 -9.18
N CYS A 191 -3.49 6.48 -10.28
CA CYS A 191 -3.54 7.33 -11.46
C CYS A 191 -3.85 6.47 -12.69
N ASP A 192 -4.85 6.83 -13.47
CA ASP A 192 -5.12 6.25 -14.78
C ASP A 192 -4.15 6.85 -15.79
N VAL A 193 -3.35 6.00 -16.43
CA VAL A 193 -2.32 6.41 -17.39
C VAL A 193 -2.71 5.94 -18.79
N LYS A 194 -2.73 6.86 -19.73
CA LYS A 194 -2.84 6.61 -21.17
C LYS A 194 -1.50 6.91 -21.82
N VAL A 195 -0.99 6.04 -22.65
CA VAL A 195 0.21 6.24 -23.45
C VAL A 195 -0.18 6.39 -24.91
N LEU A 196 0.28 7.47 -25.55
CA LEU A 196 0.09 7.77 -26.97
C LEU A 196 1.44 8.07 -27.62
N HIS A 197 1.78 7.35 -28.68
CA HIS A 197 2.97 7.62 -29.47
C HIS A 197 2.66 8.62 -30.57
N ARG A 198 2.43 9.89 -30.16
CA ARG A 198 2.13 11.00 -31.07
C ARG A 198 3.13 12.12 -30.87
N GLU A 199 3.41 12.86 -31.94
CA GLU A 199 4.18 14.09 -31.87
C GLU A 199 3.28 15.25 -31.45
N ILE A 200 3.79 16.09 -30.53
CA ILE A 200 3.11 17.32 -30.11
C ILE A 200 3.45 18.42 -31.12
N ASP A 201 2.45 18.92 -31.83
CA ASP A 201 2.57 20.06 -32.72
C ASP A 201 2.46 21.40 -31.97
N ALA A 202 1.32 21.64 -31.34
CA ALA A 202 1.06 22.87 -30.60
C ALA A 202 0.98 22.64 -29.09
N PHE A 203 1.59 23.56 -28.34
CA PHE A 203 1.51 23.66 -26.90
C PHE A 203 1.25 25.11 -26.53
N GLU A 204 0.07 25.41 -26.01
CA GLU A 204 -0.44 26.75 -25.73
C GLU A 204 -0.71 26.89 -24.22
N LEU A 205 -0.41 28.06 -23.65
CA LEU A 205 -0.67 28.38 -22.24
C LEU A 205 -1.54 29.66 -22.16
N THR A 206 -2.63 29.60 -21.41
CA THR A 206 -3.55 30.72 -21.24
C THR A 206 -4.02 30.82 -19.79
N PRO A 207 -3.99 32.04 -19.19
CA PRO A 207 -3.35 33.25 -19.65
C PRO A 207 -1.81 33.18 -19.54
N VAL A 208 -1.09 34.03 -20.26
CA VAL A 208 0.38 34.15 -20.19
C VAL A 208 0.86 35.13 -19.13
N THR A 209 -0.08 35.86 -18.49
CA THR A 209 0.18 36.77 -17.37
C THR A 209 -0.99 36.70 -16.39
N LEU A 210 -0.70 36.68 -15.10
CA LEU A 210 -1.68 36.73 -14.01
C LEU A 210 -1.35 37.87 -13.05
N ILE A 211 -2.40 38.57 -12.60
CA ILE A 211 -2.31 39.52 -11.48
C ILE A 211 -3.27 39.02 -10.41
N LEU A 212 -2.72 38.66 -9.24
CA LEU A 212 -3.46 38.09 -8.13
C LEU A 212 -3.35 38.95 -6.88
N LYS A 213 -4.35 38.89 -6.02
CA LYS A 213 -4.23 39.33 -4.62
C LYS A 213 -3.69 38.17 -3.78
N VAL A 214 -3.11 38.51 -2.61
CA VAL A 214 -2.72 37.48 -1.64
C VAL A 214 -3.95 36.67 -1.24
N GLY A 215 -3.87 35.34 -1.32
CA GLY A 215 -4.94 34.37 -1.08
C GLY A 215 -5.85 34.11 -2.30
N GLU A 216 -5.75 34.88 -3.39
CA GLU A 216 -6.54 34.67 -4.60
C GLU A 216 -5.97 33.50 -5.42
N THR A 217 -6.87 32.69 -5.98
CA THR A 217 -6.52 31.58 -6.87
C THR A 217 -7.17 31.79 -8.25
N GLN A 218 -6.36 31.72 -9.31
CA GLN A 218 -6.85 31.70 -10.68
C GLN A 218 -6.30 30.49 -11.43
N LYS A 219 -7.08 30.00 -12.41
CA LYS A 219 -6.70 28.84 -13.21
C LYS A 219 -6.01 29.25 -14.49
N MET A 220 -4.87 28.64 -14.75
CA MET A 220 -4.19 28.60 -16.04
C MET A 220 -4.56 27.33 -16.78
N THR A 221 -4.72 27.40 -18.08
CA THR A 221 -5.03 26.25 -18.94
C THR A 221 -3.87 26.06 -19.94
N ALA A 222 -3.34 24.85 -19.99
CA ALA A 222 -2.39 24.45 -21.01
C ALA A 222 -3.08 23.49 -21.98
N THR A 223 -3.03 23.81 -23.28
CA THR A 223 -3.64 23.02 -24.35
C THR A 223 -2.56 22.42 -25.22
N ILE A 224 -2.64 21.11 -25.44
CA ILE A 224 -1.71 20.38 -26.32
C ILE A 224 -2.51 19.85 -27.50
N LYS A 225 -1.97 20.01 -28.72
CA LYS A 225 -2.53 19.46 -29.95
C LYS A 225 -1.48 18.58 -30.64
N ASP A 226 -1.93 17.49 -31.23
CA ASP A 226 -1.10 16.65 -32.09
C ASP A 226 -0.99 17.24 -33.51
N LEU A 227 -0.18 16.62 -34.38
CA LEU A 227 0.01 17.03 -35.78
C LEU A 227 -1.29 17.07 -36.62
N THR A 228 -2.36 16.44 -36.13
CA THR A 228 -3.69 16.46 -36.80
C THR A 228 -4.56 17.62 -36.27
N GLY A 229 -4.06 18.40 -35.30
CA GLY A 229 -4.78 19.50 -34.65
C GLY A 229 -5.75 19.02 -33.56
N LEU A 230 -5.80 17.73 -33.24
CA LEU A 230 -6.64 17.20 -32.16
C LEU A 230 -6.05 17.54 -30.79
N VAL A 231 -6.89 18.03 -29.89
CA VAL A 231 -6.51 18.28 -28.50
C VAL A 231 -6.24 16.95 -27.81
N ILE A 232 -5.10 16.89 -27.12
CA ILE A 232 -4.74 15.76 -26.28
C ILE A 232 -5.21 16.06 -24.86
N GLU A 233 -6.34 15.48 -24.49
CA GLU A 233 -6.92 15.65 -23.18
C GLU A 233 -6.10 14.91 -22.11
N ASP A 234 -6.10 15.44 -20.89
CA ASP A 234 -5.38 14.89 -19.73
C ASP A 234 -3.89 14.63 -19.99
N ALA A 235 -3.25 15.45 -20.86
CA ALA A 235 -1.82 15.33 -21.09
C ALA A 235 -1.05 15.51 -19.77
N ALA A 236 -0.01 14.70 -19.59
CA ALA A 236 0.85 14.78 -18.42
C ALA A 236 1.63 16.10 -18.46
N LEU A 237 1.35 16.98 -17.50
CA LEU A 237 1.92 18.32 -17.39
C LEU A 237 2.59 18.49 -16.03
N ALA A 238 3.87 18.89 -16.07
CA ALA A 238 4.59 19.30 -14.88
C ALA A 238 4.45 20.81 -14.67
N TRP A 239 3.80 21.22 -13.59
CA TRP A 239 3.65 22.60 -13.20
C TRP A 239 4.68 22.95 -12.12
N THR A 240 5.39 24.07 -12.30
CA THR A 240 6.38 24.55 -11.34
C THR A 240 6.27 26.05 -11.14
N THR A 241 6.77 26.55 -10.02
CA THR A 241 6.90 27.99 -9.73
C THR A 241 8.36 28.32 -9.48
N SER A 242 8.78 29.52 -9.89
CA SER A 242 10.13 30.04 -9.62
C SER A 242 10.28 30.46 -8.15
N ASP A 243 9.17 30.84 -7.49
CA ASP A 243 9.16 31.25 -6.07
C ASP A 243 7.87 30.82 -5.38
N PRO A 244 7.88 29.68 -4.65
CA PRO A 244 6.71 29.20 -3.93
C PRO A 244 6.30 30.08 -2.73
N LYS A 245 7.15 31.01 -2.29
CA LYS A 245 6.80 31.98 -1.26
C LYS A 245 5.94 33.12 -1.80
N THR A 246 6.05 33.42 -3.09
CA THR A 246 5.24 34.45 -3.76
C THR A 246 3.99 33.87 -4.39
N ALA A 247 4.09 32.74 -5.11
CA ALA A 247 2.95 32.08 -5.71
C ALA A 247 3.17 30.55 -5.76
N THR A 248 2.10 29.79 -5.55
CA THR A 248 2.09 28.32 -5.71
C THR A 248 1.24 27.93 -6.91
N VAL A 249 1.49 26.71 -7.45
CA VAL A 249 0.71 26.15 -8.54
C VAL A 249 0.41 24.67 -8.31
N THR A 250 -0.84 24.26 -8.53
CA THR A 250 -1.25 22.87 -8.49
C THR A 250 -2.21 22.59 -9.64
N ASN A 251 -1.80 21.75 -10.59
CA ASN A 251 -2.59 21.38 -11.78
C ASN A 251 -3.17 22.62 -12.52
N GLY A 252 -2.36 23.67 -12.66
CA GLY A 252 -2.74 24.92 -13.29
C GLY A 252 -3.52 25.90 -12.40
N ALA A 253 -3.94 25.54 -11.20
CA ALA A 253 -4.47 26.47 -10.22
C ALA A 253 -3.32 27.24 -9.55
N VAL A 254 -3.23 28.54 -9.80
CA VAL A 254 -2.19 29.43 -9.27
C VAL A 254 -2.74 30.24 -8.13
N THR A 255 -2.10 30.17 -6.95
CA THR A 255 -2.52 30.89 -5.74
C THR A 255 -1.43 31.90 -5.34
N GLY A 256 -1.81 33.15 -5.15
CA GLY A 256 -0.95 34.20 -4.60
C GLY A 256 -0.72 33.98 -3.10
N VAL A 257 0.56 33.89 -2.68
CA VAL A 257 0.94 33.62 -1.28
C VAL A 257 1.42 34.88 -0.58
N ALA A 258 2.28 35.66 -1.23
CA ALA A 258 2.80 36.94 -0.73
C ALA A 258 3.04 37.90 -1.89
N ARG A 259 3.09 39.21 -1.57
CA ARG A 259 3.40 40.24 -2.58
C ARG A 259 4.76 39.99 -3.25
N GLY A 260 4.78 40.09 -4.57
CA GLY A 260 6.01 39.87 -5.34
C GLY A 260 5.70 39.40 -6.76
N ALA A 261 6.76 39.02 -7.48
CA ALA A 261 6.67 38.45 -8.81
C ALA A 261 7.19 37.01 -8.82
N ALA A 262 6.49 36.14 -9.51
CA ALA A 262 6.91 34.75 -9.74
C ALA A 262 6.63 34.37 -11.19
N ARG A 263 7.33 33.34 -11.70
CA ARG A 263 7.05 32.73 -12.99
C ARG A 263 6.52 31.32 -12.79
N ILE A 264 5.34 31.07 -13.32
CA ILE A 264 4.78 29.72 -13.38
C ILE A 264 5.21 29.09 -14.69
N SER A 265 5.75 27.90 -14.64
CA SER A 265 6.15 27.12 -15.80
C SER A 265 5.32 25.85 -15.89
N VAL A 266 4.96 25.47 -17.11
CA VAL A 266 4.31 24.19 -17.42
C VAL A 266 5.14 23.47 -18.48
N ALA A 267 5.43 22.21 -18.24
CA ALA A 267 6.25 21.39 -19.13
C ALA A 267 5.55 20.09 -19.51
N THR A 268 5.75 19.69 -20.77
CA THR A 268 5.60 18.31 -21.24
C THR A 268 6.96 17.62 -21.16
N SER A 269 7.06 16.37 -21.62
CA SER A 269 8.36 15.68 -21.76
C SER A 269 9.34 16.37 -22.71
N THR A 270 8.86 17.24 -23.64
CA THR A 270 9.67 17.83 -24.73
C THR A 270 9.61 19.34 -24.80
N LYS A 271 8.58 19.99 -24.29
CA LYS A 271 8.35 21.44 -24.40
C LYS A 271 8.03 22.07 -23.05
N THR A 272 8.45 23.31 -22.83
CA THR A 272 8.13 24.09 -21.62
C THR A 272 7.62 25.47 -22.02
N LEU A 273 6.53 25.91 -21.39
CA LEU A 273 5.99 27.26 -21.47
C LEU A 273 5.99 27.91 -20.09
N GLY A 274 5.94 29.24 -20.07
CA GLY A 274 5.89 29.96 -18.80
C GLY A 274 5.02 31.19 -18.88
N ALA A 275 4.47 31.59 -17.75
CA ALA A 275 3.66 32.79 -17.56
C ALA A 275 4.16 33.59 -16.35
N ASP A 276 4.05 34.90 -16.43
CA ASP A 276 4.48 35.78 -15.35
C ASP A 276 3.30 36.05 -14.41
N VAL A 277 3.53 35.99 -13.11
CA VAL A 277 2.56 36.20 -12.06
C VAL A 277 3.02 37.34 -11.16
N LEU A 278 2.16 38.34 -11.00
CA LEU A 278 2.33 39.43 -10.06
C LEU A 278 1.29 39.28 -8.92
N VAL A 279 1.75 39.24 -7.69
CA VAL A 279 0.89 39.21 -6.50
C VAL A 279 0.95 40.57 -5.81
N ASN A 280 -0.20 41.25 -5.69
CA ASN A 280 -0.38 42.57 -5.10
C ASN A 280 -0.94 42.53 -3.67
#